data_b95d461e796855c328ab4f64a399e293
#
_entry.id   b95d461e796855c328ab4f64a399e293
#
_cell.length_a   1.000
_cell.length_b   1.000
_cell.length_c   1.000
_cell.angle_alpha   90.00
_cell.angle_beta   90.00
_cell.angle_gamma   90.00
#
_symmetry.space_group_name_H-M   'P 1'
#
loop_
_entity.id
_entity.type
_entity.pdbx_description
1 polymer ?
#
loop_
_entity_poly.entity_id
_entity_poly.type
_entity_poly.pdbx_seq_one_letter_code
_entity_poly.pdbx_strand_id
1 'polypeptide(L)'
;VASGFLNRFLIVESHRPRELSRTPAMIDPPKSVTGWVKSASMATAESGNLSGDNGHDFPPTPILIPFTKGARDLLRDYEKKLNDWQDRIAPVQADMLNRTREISMRLSLIVAHSLGDKEITVDAMQWAIDYVDFYARQTLQTMSLNLAEGDTDALRKKVADCILQAGPAGLTMRELIDKNPKLGNLKKYERDGLLEMVCSDYPIERLLSKPASGKGRPSIIHRKIRDE
;
A
#
# COMPACT_ATOMS: atom_id res chain seq x y z
N VAL A 1 12.85 3.89 5.72
CA VAL A 1 11.75 4.79 5.33
C VAL A 1 12.17 6.26 5.44
N ALA A 2 13.29 6.55 6.14
CA ALA A 2 13.79 7.92 6.41
C ALA A 2 14.09 8.79 5.16
N SER A 3 14.09 8.25 3.95
CA SER A 3 14.43 9.01 2.72
C SER A 3 13.22 9.65 2.02
N GLY A 4 12.00 9.44 2.49
CA GLY A 4 10.79 9.92 1.80
C GLY A 4 10.64 9.38 0.36
N PHE A 5 11.34 8.30 0.01
CA PHE A 5 11.34 7.74 -1.34
C PHE A 5 9.99 7.10 -1.67
N LEU A 6 9.46 6.26 -0.80
CA LEU A 6 8.23 5.51 -1.06
C LEU A 6 6.99 6.41 -1.19
N ASN A 7 6.92 7.51 -0.46
CA ASN A 7 5.78 8.43 -0.52
C ASN A 7 5.68 9.23 -1.83
N ARG A 8 6.65 9.10 -2.74
CA ARG A 8 6.63 9.69 -4.09
C ARG A 8 5.94 8.81 -5.11
N PHE A 9 5.61 7.57 -4.75
CA PHE A 9 4.98 6.61 -5.63
C PHE A 9 3.56 6.30 -5.17
N LEU A 10 2.67 6.14 -6.13
CA LEU A 10 1.38 5.51 -5.92
C LEU A 10 1.60 4.00 -6.07
N ILE A 11 1.51 3.25 -4.96
CA ILE A 11 1.73 1.82 -4.96
C ILE A 11 0.41 1.12 -5.25
N VAL A 12 0.37 0.39 -6.35
CA VAL A 12 -0.79 -0.41 -6.76
C VAL A 12 -0.45 -1.88 -6.54
N GLU A 13 -1.15 -2.52 -5.60
CA GLU A 13 -0.98 -3.94 -5.32
C GLU A 13 -1.97 -4.79 -6.12
N SER A 14 -1.50 -5.93 -6.62
CA SER A 14 -2.34 -6.93 -7.28
C SER A 14 -2.23 -8.25 -6.53
N HIS A 15 -3.37 -8.77 -6.07
CA HIS A 15 -3.46 -10.05 -5.39
C HIS A 15 -3.80 -11.22 -6.34
N ARG A 16 -3.83 -10.94 -7.65
CA ARG A 16 -4.05 -12.01 -8.65
C ARG A 16 -2.80 -12.88 -8.76
N PRO A 17 -2.95 -14.21 -8.84
CA PRO A 17 -1.83 -15.08 -9.15
C PRO A 17 -1.21 -14.68 -10.49
N ARG A 18 0.11 -14.80 -10.60
CA ARG A 18 0.79 -14.54 -11.88
C ARG A 18 0.32 -15.57 -12.91
N GLU A 19 -0.31 -15.11 -13.96
CA GLU A 19 -0.56 -15.92 -15.14
C GLU A 19 0.74 -16.07 -15.94
N LEU A 20 0.94 -17.23 -16.54
CA LEU A 20 2.04 -17.42 -17.48
C LEU A 20 1.89 -16.41 -18.61
N SER A 21 2.97 -15.67 -18.88
CA SER A 21 3.02 -14.75 -20.01
C SER A 21 2.71 -15.49 -21.30
N ARG A 22 1.57 -15.20 -21.90
CA ARG A 22 1.29 -15.62 -23.26
C ARG A 22 2.11 -14.74 -24.18
N THR A 23 2.70 -15.32 -25.22
CA THR A 23 3.33 -14.54 -26.30
C THR A 23 2.29 -13.52 -26.79
N PRO A 24 2.52 -12.20 -26.66
CA PRO A 24 1.52 -11.25 -27.07
C PRO A 24 1.31 -11.39 -28.58
N ALA A 25 0.07 -11.66 -28.99
CA ALA A 25 -0.30 -11.44 -30.38
C ALA A 25 -0.10 -9.95 -30.67
N MET A 26 0.45 -9.60 -31.83
CA MET A 26 0.45 -8.21 -32.30
C MET A 26 -1.02 -7.82 -32.52
N ILE A 27 -1.58 -7.11 -31.55
CA ILE A 27 -2.94 -6.57 -31.62
C ILE A 27 -2.79 -5.08 -31.89
N ASP A 28 -3.42 -4.61 -32.95
CA ASP A 28 -3.50 -3.16 -33.21
C ASP A 28 -4.18 -2.47 -32.03
N PRO A 29 -3.62 -1.34 -31.53
CA PRO A 29 -4.22 -0.61 -30.43
C PRO A 29 -5.62 -0.12 -30.83
N PRO A 30 -6.59 -0.09 -29.91
CA PRO A 30 -7.93 0.41 -30.18
C PRO A 30 -7.90 1.81 -30.82
N LYS A 31 -8.80 2.07 -31.77
CA LYS A 31 -8.88 3.38 -32.46
C LYS A 31 -9.09 4.55 -31.50
N SER A 32 -9.77 4.33 -30.37
CA SER A 32 -9.93 5.33 -29.30
C SER A 32 -8.59 5.74 -28.70
N VAL A 33 -7.69 4.78 -28.45
CA VAL A 33 -6.34 5.05 -27.90
C VAL A 33 -5.49 5.78 -28.92
N THR A 34 -5.47 5.32 -30.17
CA THR A 34 -4.70 5.98 -31.23
C THR A 34 -5.22 7.38 -31.56
N GLY A 35 -6.55 7.59 -31.52
CA GLY A 35 -7.18 8.88 -31.65
C GLY A 35 -6.79 9.85 -30.53
N TRP A 36 -6.85 9.37 -29.29
CA TRP A 36 -6.44 10.16 -28.14
C TRP A 36 -4.95 10.54 -28.19
N VAL A 37 -4.05 9.60 -28.50
CA VAL A 37 -2.62 9.87 -28.65
C VAL A 37 -2.35 10.95 -29.70
N LYS A 38 -3.04 10.89 -30.85
CA LYS A 38 -2.92 11.94 -31.90
C LYS A 38 -3.38 13.29 -31.37
N SER A 39 -4.53 13.37 -30.71
CA SER A 39 -5.05 14.62 -30.14
C SER A 39 -4.10 15.20 -29.09
N ALA A 40 -3.58 14.36 -28.18
CA ALA A 40 -2.62 14.78 -27.17
C ALA A 40 -1.31 15.29 -27.77
N SER A 41 -0.78 14.61 -28.80
CA SER A 41 0.46 15.05 -29.47
C SER A 41 0.29 16.36 -30.25
N MET A 42 -0.90 16.61 -30.81
CA MET A 42 -1.20 17.90 -31.48
C MET A 42 -1.32 19.05 -30.48
N ALA A 43 -1.95 18.82 -29.34
CA ALA A 43 -2.10 19.83 -28.29
C ALA A 43 -0.74 20.25 -27.69
N THR A 44 0.25 19.36 -27.69
CA THR A 44 1.60 19.64 -27.18
C THR A 44 2.53 20.27 -28.21
N ALA A 45 2.18 20.26 -29.50
CA ALA A 45 3.01 20.83 -30.56
C ALA A 45 3.23 22.34 -30.40
N GLU A 46 2.26 23.06 -29.82
CA GLU A 46 2.34 24.50 -29.55
C GLU A 46 3.05 24.84 -28.24
N SER A 47 3.07 23.89 -27.27
CA SER A 47 3.63 24.11 -25.92
C SER A 47 5.13 23.86 -25.81
N GLY A 48 5.77 23.46 -26.89
CA GLY A 48 7.20 23.15 -26.93
C GLY A 48 7.54 21.79 -26.28
N ASN A 49 8.45 21.08 -26.91
CA ASN A 49 8.97 19.82 -26.38
C ASN A 49 9.98 20.13 -25.27
N LEU A 50 9.83 19.48 -24.10
CA LEU A 50 10.81 19.54 -23.01
C LEU A 50 12.15 18.88 -23.36
N SER A 51 12.22 18.09 -24.42
CA SER A 51 13.48 17.58 -24.98
C SER A 51 14.18 18.72 -25.76
N GLY A 52 15.18 19.31 -25.13
CA GLY A 52 15.92 20.50 -25.56
C GLY A 52 16.75 20.39 -26.85
N ASP A 53 16.35 19.58 -27.81
CA ASP A 53 17.13 19.32 -29.03
C ASP A 53 16.61 20.07 -30.29
N ASN A 54 15.64 20.96 -30.12
CA ASN A 54 15.04 21.68 -31.27
C ASN A 54 15.55 23.10 -31.51
N GLY A 55 16.74 23.45 -30.99
CA GLY A 55 17.40 24.72 -31.34
C GLY A 55 16.64 26.00 -31.01
N HIS A 56 15.63 25.94 -30.14
CA HIS A 56 14.91 27.12 -29.68
C HIS A 56 15.52 27.63 -28.37
N ASP A 57 16.11 28.83 -28.43
CA ASP A 57 16.72 29.54 -27.31
C ASP A 57 15.73 29.97 -26.22
N PHE A 58 14.45 29.59 -26.29
CA PHE A 58 13.42 29.98 -25.33
C PHE A 58 12.87 28.77 -24.58
N PRO A 59 12.74 28.88 -23.26
CA PRO A 59 12.08 27.84 -22.50
C PRO A 59 10.62 27.68 -22.99
N PRO A 60 10.11 26.42 -23.07
CA PRO A 60 8.74 26.16 -23.50
C PRO A 60 7.73 26.87 -22.59
N THR A 61 6.73 27.52 -23.19
CA THR A 61 5.65 28.13 -22.41
C THR A 61 4.69 27.03 -21.95
N PRO A 62 4.53 26.80 -20.64
CA PRO A 62 3.64 25.76 -20.15
C PRO A 62 2.17 26.13 -20.38
N ILE A 63 1.36 25.15 -20.74
CA ILE A 63 -0.10 25.29 -20.76
C ILE A 63 -0.61 25.25 -19.34
N LEU A 64 -1.31 26.29 -18.90
CA LEU A 64 -1.91 26.36 -17.57
C LEU A 64 -3.35 25.86 -17.63
N ILE A 65 -3.64 24.81 -16.84
CA ILE A 65 -4.99 24.28 -16.64
C ILE A 65 -5.40 24.62 -15.20
N PRO A 66 -6.21 25.66 -14.97
CA PRO A 66 -6.57 26.10 -13.64
C PRO A 66 -7.59 25.15 -12.99
N PHE A 67 -7.69 25.22 -11.65
CA PHE A 67 -8.76 24.54 -10.93
C PHE A 67 -10.03 25.39 -10.95
N THR A 68 -11.18 24.76 -11.16
CA THR A 68 -12.47 25.38 -10.83
C THR A 68 -12.52 25.69 -9.33
N LYS A 69 -13.41 26.61 -8.93
CA LYS A 69 -13.61 26.92 -7.50
C LYS A 69 -13.99 25.67 -6.71
N GLY A 70 -14.94 24.88 -7.22
CA GLY A 70 -15.40 23.64 -6.58
C GLY A 70 -14.27 22.61 -6.41
N ALA A 71 -13.40 22.43 -7.42
CA ALA A 71 -12.27 21.52 -7.36
C ALA A 71 -11.24 21.95 -6.28
N ARG A 72 -11.00 23.26 -6.14
CA ARG A 72 -10.15 23.83 -5.08
C ARG A 72 -10.73 23.62 -3.68
N ASP A 73 -12.02 23.83 -3.52
CA ASP A 73 -12.69 23.67 -2.23
C ASP A 73 -12.68 22.18 -1.83
N LEU A 74 -12.95 21.27 -2.77
CA LEU A 74 -12.84 19.82 -2.58
C LEU A 74 -11.44 19.38 -2.15
N LEU A 75 -10.39 19.89 -2.84
CA LEU A 75 -9.00 19.58 -2.50
C LEU A 75 -8.63 20.07 -1.10
N ARG A 76 -9.11 21.25 -0.70
CA ARG A 76 -8.89 21.79 0.64
C ARG A 76 -9.57 20.95 1.72
N ASP A 77 -10.78 20.46 1.46
CA ASP A 77 -11.48 19.60 2.40
C ASP A 77 -10.84 18.21 2.49
N TYR A 78 -10.29 17.72 1.39
CA TYR A 78 -9.49 16.51 1.39
C TYR A 78 -8.18 16.69 2.21
N GLU A 79 -7.50 17.81 2.07
CA GLU A 79 -6.29 18.14 2.86
C GLU A 79 -6.58 18.13 4.37
N LYS A 80 -7.70 18.70 4.82
CA LYS A 80 -8.12 18.61 6.22
C LYS A 80 -8.32 17.16 6.68
N LYS A 81 -9.00 16.34 5.87
CA LYS A 81 -9.20 14.90 6.17
C LYS A 81 -7.86 14.15 6.25
N LEU A 82 -6.89 14.48 5.39
CA LEU A 82 -5.56 13.87 5.42
C LEU A 82 -4.82 14.26 6.70
N ASN A 83 -4.84 15.53 7.10
CA ASN A 83 -4.21 15.99 8.33
C ASN A 83 -4.82 15.28 9.56
N ASP A 84 -6.16 15.25 9.66
CA ASP A 84 -6.86 14.55 10.73
C ASP A 84 -6.52 13.04 10.76
N TRP A 85 -6.26 12.45 9.61
CA TRP A 85 -5.86 11.05 9.51
C TRP A 85 -4.42 10.86 9.97
N GLN A 86 -3.49 11.71 9.50
CA GLN A 86 -2.08 11.67 9.90
C GLN A 86 -1.90 11.81 11.41
N ASP A 87 -2.69 12.66 12.06
CA ASP A 87 -2.66 12.87 13.51
C ASP A 87 -3.09 11.64 14.34
N ARG A 88 -3.78 10.66 13.72
CA ARG A 88 -4.32 9.47 14.37
C ARG A 88 -3.51 8.19 14.15
N ILE A 89 -2.48 8.23 13.32
CA ILE A 89 -1.69 7.05 12.95
C ILE A 89 -0.23 7.22 13.38
N ALA A 90 0.53 6.11 13.36
CA ALA A 90 1.93 6.15 13.72
C ALA A 90 2.74 7.07 12.78
N PRO A 91 3.76 7.81 13.28
CA PRO A 91 4.54 8.78 12.49
C PRO A 91 5.10 8.20 11.18
N VAL A 92 5.58 6.95 11.21
CA VAL A 92 6.12 6.26 10.01
C VAL A 92 5.04 6.06 8.94
N GLN A 93 3.79 5.81 9.36
CA GLN A 93 2.65 5.69 8.46
C GLN A 93 2.18 7.06 7.96
N ALA A 94 2.18 8.07 8.84
CA ALA A 94 1.83 9.45 8.49
C ALA A 94 2.75 10.00 7.39
N ASP A 95 4.04 9.68 7.43
CA ASP A 95 4.99 10.06 6.39
C ASP A 95 4.60 9.58 4.98
N MET A 96 3.92 8.44 4.88
CA MET A 96 3.45 7.93 3.58
C MET A 96 2.34 8.78 2.98
N LEU A 97 1.58 9.48 3.81
CA LEU A 97 0.48 10.35 3.35
C LEU A 97 0.94 11.75 2.93
N ASN A 98 2.18 12.15 3.22
CA ASN A 98 2.69 13.50 2.96
C ASN A 98 2.57 13.97 1.50
N ARG A 99 2.61 13.03 0.55
CA ARG A 99 2.51 13.34 -0.89
C ARG A 99 1.14 13.04 -1.50
N THR A 100 0.21 12.49 -0.73
CA THR A 100 -1.10 12.05 -1.22
C THR A 100 -1.87 13.19 -1.87
N ARG A 101 -1.88 14.38 -1.26
CA ARG A 101 -2.47 15.58 -1.83
C ARG A 101 -1.83 15.97 -3.17
N GLU A 102 -0.50 15.99 -3.24
CA GLU A 102 0.24 16.35 -4.45
C GLU A 102 -0.03 15.33 -5.58
N ILE A 103 -0.06 14.05 -5.27
CA ILE A 103 -0.35 12.99 -6.25
C ILE A 103 -1.78 13.15 -6.78
N SER A 104 -2.76 13.46 -5.91
CA SER A 104 -4.16 13.72 -6.33
C SER A 104 -4.26 14.92 -7.28
N MET A 105 -3.53 16.00 -6.99
CA MET A 105 -3.47 17.17 -7.89
C MET A 105 -2.88 16.82 -9.26
N ARG A 106 -1.78 16.09 -9.28
CA ARG A 106 -1.14 15.67 -10.55
C ARG A 106 -2.03 14.74 -11.35
N LEU A 107 -2.70 13.80 -10.67
CA LEU A 107 -3.60 12.87 -11.32
C LEU A 107 -4.84 13.57 -11.89
N SER A 108 -5.42 14.53 -11.13
CA SER A 108 -6.56 15.31 -11.62
C SER A 108 -6.21 16.17 -12.85
N LEU A 109 -4.98 16.68 -12.93
CA LEU A 109 -4.48 17.37 -14.11
C LEU A 109 -4.38 16.44 -15.33
N ILE A 110 -3.86 15.21 -15.11
CA ILE A 110 -3.78 14.20 -16.18
C ILE A 110 -5.17 13.84 -16.68
N VAL A 111 -6.14 13.66 -15.77
CA VAL A 111 -7.54 13.35 -16.12
C VAL A 111 -8.16 14.49 -16.91
N ALA A 112 -8.07 15.73 -16.43
CA ALA A 112 -8.61 16.90 -17.13
C ALA A 112 -8.00 17.05 -18.53
N HIS A 113 -6.68 16.95 -18.64
CA HIS A 113 -5.99 17.00 -19.95
C HIS A 113 -6.43 15.85 -20.87
N SER A 114 -6.58 14.64 -20.36
CA SER A 114 -7.02 13.49 -21.15
C SER A 114 -8.44 13.61 -21.71
N LEU A 115 -9.30 14.36 -21.01
CA LEU A 115 -10.66 14.67 -21.44
C LEU A 115 -10.73 15.89 -22.37
N GLY A 116 -9.62 16.63 -22.53
CA GLY A 116 -9.57 17.87 -23.30
C GLY A 116 -10.15 19.08 -22.55
N ASP A 117 -10.30 18.97 -21.22
CA ASP A 117 -10.82 20.05 -20.40
C ASP A 117 -9.80 21.20 -20.29
N LYS A 118 -10.32 22.44 -20.27
CA LYS A 118 -9.51 23.65 -20.06
C LYS A 118 -9.33 24.00 -18.58
N GLU A 119 -10.04 23.34 -17.72
CA GLU A 119 -10.01 23.52 -16.27
C GLU A 119 -10.11 22.15 -15.57
N ILE A 120 -9.51 22.02 -14.39
CA ILE A 120 -9.67 20.84 -13.53
C ILE A 120 -11.04 20.95 -12.85
N THR A 121 -11.98 20.11 -13.26
CA THR A 121 -13.34 20.06 -12.76
C THR A 121 -13.43 19.35 -11.41
N VAL A 122 -14.59 19.48 -10.73
CA VAL A 122 -14.88 18.75 -9.50
C VAL A 122 -14.82 17.24 -9.73
N ASP A 123 -15.35 16.77 -10.86
CA ASP A 123 -15.39 15.33 -11.19
C ASP A 123 -13.98 14.76 -11.39
N ALA A 124 -13.11 15.47 -12.13
CA ALA A 124 -11.71 15.08 -12.32
C ALA A 124 -10.95 15.04 -10.98
N MET A 125 -11.18 16.02 -10.11
CA MET A 125 -10.57 16.08 -8.78
C MET A 125 -11.10 14.99 -7.87
N GLN A 126 -12.42 14.75 -7.83
CA GLN A 126 -13.03 13.70 -7.00
C GLN A 126 -12.51 12.33 -7.40
N TRP A 127 -12.50 12.03 -8.71
CA TRP A 127 -11.97 10.76 -9.21
C TRP A 127 -10.51 10.55 -8.79
N ALA A 128 -9.68 11.60 -8.92
CA ALA A 128 -8.26 11.52 -8.53
C ALA A 128 -8.09 11.29 -7.02
N ILE A 129 -8.89 11.97 -6.20
CA ILE A 129 -8.88 11.79 -4.74
C ILE A 129 -9.29 10.35 -4.38
N ASP A 130 -10.40 9.86 -4.92
CA ASP A 130 -10.90 8.52 -4.61
C ASP A 130 -9.89 7.43 -5.00
N TYR A 131 -9.27 7.59 -6.18
CA TYR A 131 -8.25 6.67 -6.66
C TYR A 131 -7.01 6.66 -5.75
N VAL A 132 -6.50 7.84 -5.41
CA VAL A 132 -5.30 7.96 -4.57
C VAL A 132 -5.58 7.53 -3.13
N ASP A 133 -6.72 7.89 -2.56
CA ASP A 133 -7.11 7.52 -1.19
C ASP A 133 -7.27 5.99 -1.06
N PHE A 134 -7.86 5.34 -2.06
CA PHE A 134 -7.98 3.87 -2.09
C PHE A 134 -6.62 3.20 -1.99
N TYR A 135 -5.65 3.56 -2.85
CA TYR A 135 -4.33 2.95 -2.82
C TYR A 135 -3.48 3.39 -1.63
N ALA A 136 -3.66 4.60 -1.12
CA ALA A 136 -3.01 5.04 0.11
C ALA A 136 -3.45 4.18 1.30
N ARG A 137 -4.74 3.88 1.44
CA ARG A 137 -5.28 2.98 2.48
C ARG A 137 -4.73 1.57 2.34
N GLN A 138 -4.72 1.03 1.13
CA GLN A 138 -4.18 -0.30 0.86
C GLN A 138 -2.70 -0.38 1.24
N THR A 139 -1.91 0.62 0.84
CA THR A 139 -0.48 0.69 1.19
C THR A 139 -0.26 0.76 2.70
N LEU A 140 -1.04 1.60 3.41
CA LEU A 140 -0.94 1.68 4.87
C LEU A 140 -1.32 0.37 5.55
N GLN A 141 -2.33 -0.33 5.05
CA GLN A 141 -2.71 -1.65 5.56
C GLN A 141 -1.56 -2.66 5.38
N THR A 142 -0.98 -2.74 4.18
CA THR A 142 0.19 -3.59 3.90
C THR A 142 1.37 -3.21 4.78
N MET A 143 1.62 -1.92 4.98
CA MET A 143 2.68 -1.45 5.88
C MET A 143 2.42 -1.84 7.33
N SER A 144 1.19 -1.70 7.84
CA SER A 144 0.85 -2.08 9.21
C SER A 144 1.07 -3.57 9.48
N LEU A 145 0.89 -4.40 8.46
CA LEU A 145 1.14 -5.84 8.54
C LEU A 145 2.63 -6.20 8.44
N ASN A 146 3.41 -5.42 7.70
CA ASN A 146 4.79 -5.80 7.33
C ASN A 146 5.88 -4.94 7.98
N LEU A 147 5.59 -3.70 8.37
CA LEU A 147 6.55 -2.85 9.09
C LEU A 147 6.53 -3.15 10.58
N ALA A 148 7.70 -3.51 11.09
CA ALA A 148 7.94 -3.68 12.51
C ALA A 148 8.57 -2.41 13.09
N GLU A 149 8.06 -1.96 14.23
CA GLU A 149 8.61 -0.79 14.94
C GLU A 149 9.92 -1.09 15.69
N GLY A 150 10.40 -2.33 15.60
CA GLY A 150 11.65 -2.80 16.20
C GLY A 150 11.84 -4.31 16.05
N ASP A 151 13.00 -4.81 16.51
CA ASP A 151 13.33 -6.23 16.41
C ASP A 151 12.35 -7.16 17.13
N THR A 152 11.78 -6.71 18.25
CA THR A 152 10.77 -7.46 19.01
C THR A 152 9.44 -7.51 18.27
N ASP A 153 9.01 -6.39 17.68
CA ASP A 153 7.78 -6.34 16.89
C ASP A 153 7.92 -7.13 15.58
N ALA A 154 9.10 -7.08 14.94
CA ALA A 154 9.43 -7.93 13.80
C ALA A 154 9.31 -9.43 14.13
N LEU A 155 9.82 -9.82 15.30
CA LEU A 155 9.73 -11.20 15.77
C LEU A 155 8.29 -11.59 16.09
N ARG A 156 7.52 -10.69 16.75
CA ARG A 156 6.09 -10.89 17.05
C ARG A 156 5.29 -11.16 15.78
N LYS A 157 5.44 -10.33 14.75
CA LYS A 157 4.76 -10.49 13.45
C LYS A 157 5.13 -11.81 12.77
N LYS A 158 6.42 -12.16 12.73
CA LYS A 158 6.89 -13.43 12.16
C LYS A 158 6.31 -14.65 12.88
N VAL A 159 6.24 -14.60 14.21
CA VAL A 159 5.67 -15.68 15.01
C VAL A 159 4.17 -15.80 14.75
N ALA A 160 3.44 -14.68 14.70
CA ALA A 160 2.04 -14.67 14.33
C ALA A 160 1.78 -15.26 12.95
N ASP A 161 2.53 -14.84 11.94
CA ASP A 161 2.42 -15.36 10.56
C ASP A 161 2.66 -16.87 10.50
N CYS A 162 3.69 -17.38 11.21
CA CYS A 162 3.94 -18.82 11.28
C CYS A 162 2.75 -19.60 11.86
N ILE A 163 2.11 -19.08 12.91
CA ILE A 163 0.96 -19.73 13.55
C ILE A 163 -0.26 -19.67 12.62
N LEU A 164 -0.51 -18.51 12.00
CA LEU A 164 -1.64 -18.33 11.08
C LEU A 164 -1.52 -19.22 9.84
N GLN A 165 -0.31 -19.38 9.30
CA GLN A 165 -0.03 -20.27 8.17
C GLN A 165 -0.18 -21.75 8.53
N ALA A 166 0.09 -22.14 9.78
CA ALA A 166 -0.15 -23.51 10.25
C ALA A 166 -1.65 -23.82 10.41
N GLY A 167 -2.48 -22.78 10.41
CA GLY A 167 -3.94 -22.92 10.47
C GLY A 167 -4.46 -23.61 11.73
N PRO A 168 -5.52 -24.44 11.62
CA PRO A 168 -6.13 -25.10 12.76
C PRO A 168 -5.26 -26.17 13.44
N ALA A 169 -4.24 -26.70 12.76
CA ALA A 169 -3.29 -27.65 13.35
C ALA A 169 -2.43 -26.99 14.42
N GLY A 170 -2.11 -25.70 14.24
CA GLY A 170 -1.29 -24.91 15.13
C GLY A 170 0.16 -25.37 15.22
N LEU A 171 0.93 -24.69 16.07
CA LEU A 171 2.35 -24.97 16.31
C LEU A 171 2.64 -25.05 17.81
N THR A 172 3.48 -26.01 18.19
CA THR A 172 4.07 -26.09 19.52
C THR A 172 5.19 -25.07 19.69
N MET A 173 5.59 -24.78 20.94
CA MET A 173 6.73 -23.90 21.22
C MET A 173 8.02 -24.37 20.52
N ARG A 174 8.24 -25.67 20.45
CA ARG A 174 9.44 -26.25 19.79
C ARG A 174 9.42 -25.94 18.30
N GLU A 175 8.31 -26.18 17.62
CA GLU A 175 8.16 -25.91 16.19
C GLU A 175 8.27 -24.41 15.89
N LEU A 176 7.75 -23.54 16.79
CA LEU A 176 7.91 -22.10 16.67
C LEU A 176 9.37 -21.65 16.76
N ILE A 177 10.15 -22.26 17.68
CA ILE A 177 11.59 -21.99 17.83
C ILE A 177 12.35 -22.50 16.61
N ASP A 178 12.02 -23.69 16.12
CA ASP A 178 12.66 -24.27 14.92
C ASP A 178 12.44 -23.38 13.69
N LYS A 179 11.23 -22.80 13.55
CA LYS A 179 10.91 -21.85 12.47
C LYS A 179 11.46 -20.43 12.70
N ASN A 180 11.65 -20.03 13.97
CA ASN A 180 12.12 -18.72 14.37
C ASN A 180 13.23 -18.82 15.43
N PRO A 181 14.50 -19.05 15.03
CA PRO A 181 15.61 -19.23 15.98
C PRO A 181 15.79 -18.05 16.95
N LYS A 182 15.45 -16.82 16.53
CA LYS A 182 15.49 -15.64 17.41
C LYS A 182 14.55 -15.78 18.62
N LEU A 183 13.44 -16.51 18.49
CA LEU A 183 12.54 -16.79 19.60
C LEU A 183 13.20 -17.71 20.64
N GLY A 184 14.05 -18.62 20.20
CA GLY A 184 14.83 -19.51 21.07
C GLY A 184 15.85 -18.79 21.93
N ASN A 185 16.40 -17.66 21.45
CA ASN A 185 17.39 -16.85 22.16
C ASN A 185 16.79 -15.99 23.29
N LEU A 186 15.46 -15.83 23.31
CA LEU A 186 14.78 -15.08 24.36
C LEU A 186 14.69 -15.90 25.66
N LYS A 187 14.74 -15.24 26.80
CA LYS A 187 14.43 -15.85 28.09
C LYS A 187 12.97 -16.31 28.16
N LYS A 188 12.69 -17.27 29.02
CA LYS A 188 11.34 -17.87 29.10
C LYS A 188 10.25 -16.82 29.27
N TYR A 189 10.42 -15.87 30.20
CA TYR A 189 9.41 -14.82 30.48
C TYR A 189 9.20 -13.87 29.29
N GLU A 190 10.28 -13.58 28.52
CA GLU A 190 10.19 -12.75 27.31
C GLU A 190 9.40 -13.46 26.19
N ARG A 191 9.64 -14.77 26.01
CA ARG A 191 8.88 -15.62 25.06
C ARG A 191 7.40 -15.70 25.44
N ASP A 192 7.13 -15.92 26.74
CA ASP A 192 5.76 -16.02 27.21
C ASP A 192 5.02 -14.69 27.03
N GLY A 193 5.66 -13.56 27.34
CA GLY A 193 5.11 -12.22 27.10
C GLY A 193 4.90 -11.91 25.61
N LEU A 194 5.85 -12.29 24.74
CA LEU A 194 5.69 -12.11 23.30
C LEU A 194 4.49 -12.93 22.77
N LEU A 195 4.34 -14.17 23.21
CA LEU A 195 3.21 -15.01 22.80
C LEU A 195 1.86 -14.56 23.38
N GLU A 196 1.85 -13.91 24.55
CA GLU A 196 0.65 -13.24 25.07
C GLU A 196 0.22 -12.09 24.16
N MET A 197 1.15 -11.24 23.77
CA MET A 197 0.89 -10.16 22.80
C MET A 197 0.40 -10.72 21.46
N VAL A 198 1.02 -11.78 20.94
CA VAL A 198 0.58 -12.43 19.71
C VAL A 198 -0.87 -12.94 19.83
N CYS A 199 -1.23 -13.57 20.94
CA CYS A 199 -2.61 -14.04 21.15
C CYS A 199 -3.61 -12.91 21.38
N SER A 200 -3.16 -11.75 21.89
CA SER A 200 -4.01 -10.57 22.08
C SER A 200 -4.29 -9.83 20.77
N ASP A 201 -3.28 -9.72 19.91
CA ASP A 201 -3.31 -8.87 18.71
C ASP A 201 -3.80 -9.61 17.46
N TYR A 202 -3.75 -10.94 17.46
CA TYR A 202 -4.11 -11.78 16.32
C TYR A 202 -5.15 -12.82 16.70
N PRO A 203 -5.96 -13.34 15.76
CA PRO A 203 -6.94 -14.41 16.01
C PRO A 203 -6.25 -15.76 16.28
N ILE A 204 -5.49 -15.83 17.37
CA ILE A 204 -4.69 -16.97 17.79
C ILE A 204 -5.09 -17.37 19.21
N GLU A 205 -5.33 -18.67 19.42
CA GLU A 205 -5.65 -19.23 20.73
C GLU A 205 -4.58 -20.22 21.22
N ARG A 206 -4.52 -20.41 22.53
CA ARG A 206 -3.66 -21.39 23.21
C ARG A 206 -4.47 -22.59 23.64
N LEU A 207 -4.04 -23.76 23.26
CA LEU A 207 -4.68 -25.02 23.66
C LEU A 207 -3.68 -25.98 24.30
N LEU A 208 -4.14 -26.68 25.29
CA LEU A 208 -3.42 -27.81 25.89
C LEU A 208 -3.67 -29.05 25.03
N SER A 209 -2.65 -29.53 24.34
CA SER A 209 -2.69 -30.79 23.60
C SER A 209 -2.18 -31.92 24.47
N LYS A 210 -3.00 -32.96 24.63
CA LYS A 210 -2.56 -34.22 25.24
C LYS A 210 -1.88 -35.07 24.17
N PRO A 211 -0.77 -35.77 24.47
CA PRO A 211 -0.14 -36.69 23.54
C PRO A 211 -1.12 -37.75 23.08
N ALA A 212 -1.12 -38.06 21.77
CA ALA A 212 -2.00 -39.09 21.19
C ALA A 212 -1.82 -40.47 21.85
N SER A 213 -0.65 -40.75 22.40
CA SER A 213 -0.33 -42.01 23.12
C SER A 213 -0.84 -42.04 24.56
N GLY A 214 -1.45 -40.97 25.07
CA GLY A 214 -1.87 -40.85 26.49
C GLY A 214 -0.72 -40.81 27.50
N LYS A 215 0.52 -41.05 27.08
CA LYS A 215 1.73 -41.01 27.91
C LYS A 215 2.59 -39.83 27.47
N GLY A 216 2.87 -38.90 28.36
CA GLY A 216 3.72 -37.73 28.10
C GLY A 216 3.18 -36.46 28.74
N ARG A 217 4.04 -35.40 28.77
CA ARG A 217 3.65 -34.10 29.30
C ARG A 217 2.78 -33.35 28.30
N PRO A 218 1.66 -32.76 28.68
CA PRO A 218 0.86 -31.92 27.79
C PRO A 218 1.72 -30.81 27.19
N SER A 219 1.54 -30.53 25.90
CA SER A 219 2.18 -29.40 25.20
C SER A 219 1.15 -28.32 24.94
N ILE A 220 1.60 -27.06 24.96
CA ILE A 220 0.80 -25.93 24.53
C ILE A 220 0.93 -25.77 23.04
N ILE A 221 -0.21 -25.74 22.33
CA ILE A 221 -0.28 -25.47 20.90
C ILE A 221 -0.89 -24.08 20.72
N HIS A 222 -0.31 -23.28 19.85
CA HIS A 222 -0.85 -22.00 19.40
C HIS A 222 -1.42 -22.21 18.01
N ARG A 223 -2.70 -21.87 17.80
CA ARG A 223 -3.37 -22.06 16.51
C ARG A 223 -4.27 -20.90 16.14
N LYS A 224 -4.58 -20.78 14.85
CA LYS A 224 -5.61 -19.84 14.36
C LYS A 224 -6.98 -20.23 14.95
N ILE A 225 -7.71 -19.23 15.46
CA ILE A 225 -9.12 -19.38 15.85
C ILE A 225 -9.91 -19.77 14.60
N ARG A 226 -10.79 -20.76 14.70
CA ARG A 226 -11.66 -21.15 13.56
C ARG A 226 -12.70 -20.04 13.37
N ASP A 227 -12.80 -19.56 12.16
CA ASP A 227 -13.95 -18.76 11.75
C ASP A 227 -15.17 -19.71 11.77
N GLU A 228 -16.16 -19.46 12.65
CA GLU A 228 -17.42 -20.20 12.71
C GLU A 228 -18.31 -19.85 11.51
#